data_995b5cb0340886bc90edf81715b9f3a1
#
_entry.id   995b5cb0340886bc90edf81715b9f3a1
#
_cell.length_a   1.000
_cell.length_b   1.000
_cell.length_c   1.000
_cell.angle_alpha   90.00
_cell.angle_beta   90.00
_cell.angle_gamma   90.00
#
_symmetry.space_group_name_H-M   'P 1'
#
loop_
_entity.id
_entity.type
_entity.pdbx_description
1 polymer ?
#
loop_
_entity_poly.entity_id
_entity_poly.type
_entity_poly.pdbx_seq_one_letter_code
_entity_poly.pdbx_strand_id
1 'polypeptide(L)'
;MGVPIVVIGAGVGGLTTAALLSSNGHKVRVLEKSSKLGGRTASMVFRNHVLDNGFHIMPFYKKSAIFSVLKKLNIESHLKLAKVNDIAFYSADGFHAYPKGILDLLKLSLLPFKSRLKLLRILLPLAFTSIEKTELWDDTPLTDITNNLDSETNAFFESVCMLAFADTADHISLGEFARTIIRANPFKGGTSEFAYPDNGGYDSISHVLSDYILSKNGEVHTLQSVKKIIVENSRVTGIVVKDAGGSEQLIPANCVVVSYPAYHALNQLFEKNIIDDKFVQKINRLNKTTSVIEVHFALKSKIDSRQVVFPVGDEYVTKGIFFISNITPSVSPPGEHLIIAGTPVNPEITDDPNAIKSIVDKMRNEISSIYPKFEPELIWERPMAWKLVESVVKEPGKVWKSKMPHQIPGIDGLFFVGDSTVSYGIGTDSAAHSSILCSPKIESFLKS
;
A
#
# COMPACT_ATOMS: atom_id res chain seq x y z
N MET A 1 30.50 -21.60 -5.12
CA MET A 1 29.21 -21.09 -4.67
C MET A 1 28.72 -20.08 -5.69
N GLY A 2 27.47 -20.20 -6.18
CA GLY A 2 26.95 -19.28 -7.19
C GLY A 2 26.84 -17.83 -6.66
N VAL A 3 26.90 -16.86 -7.58
CA VAL A 3 26.68 -15.43 -7.26
C VAL A 3 25.25 -15.26 -6.73
N PRO A 4 25.05 -14.60 -5.57
CA PRO A 4 23.70 -14.44 -5.03
C PRO A 4 22.84 -13.54 -5.92
N ILE A 5 21.53 -13.80 -5.93
CA ILE A 5 20.56 -12.88 -6.51
C ILE A 5 20.51 -11.64 -5.61
N VAL A 6 20.73 -10.46 -6.19
CA VAL A 6 20.68 -9.21 -5.45
C VAL A 6 19.29 -8.59 -5.56
N VAL A 7 18.69 -8.27 -4.41
CA VAL A 7 17.42 -7.54 -4.34
C VAL A 7 17.67 -6.15 -3.76
N ILE A 8 17.34 -5.11 -4.52
CA ILE A 8 17.51 -3.71 -4.13
C ILE A 8 16.19 -3.19 -3.52
N GLY A 9 16.22 -2.89 -2.24
CA GLY A 9 15.10 -2.42 -1.44
C GLY A 9 14.42 -3.51 -0.63
N ALA A 10 14.33 -3.29 0.68
CA ALA A 10 13.65 -4.17 1.64
C ALA A 10 12.20 -3.72 1.95
N GLY A 11 11.51 -3.17 0.95
CA GLY A 11 10.06 -2.99 0.99
C GLY A 11 9.34 -4.33 0.79
N VAL A 12 8.01 -4.33 0.94
CA VAL A 12 7.19 -5.56 0.83
C VAL A 12 7.45 -6.31 -0.49
N GLY A 13 7.55 -5.61 -1.63
CA GLY A 13 7.83 -6.24 -2.92
C GLY A 13 9.18 -6.96 -2.96
N GLY A 14 10.25 -6.29 -2.49
CA GLY A 14 11.59 -6.87 -2.46
C GLY A 14 11.70 -8.07 -1.52
N LEU A 15 11.23 -7.92 -0.29
CA LEU A 15 11.24 -9.01 0.70
C LEU A 15 10.37 -10.18 0.28
N THR A 16 9.20 -9.95 -0.30
CA THR A 16 8.34 -11.02 -0.85
C THR A 16 9.03 -11.78 -1.97
N THR A 17 9.67 -11.07 -2.91
CA THR A 17 10.42 -11.71 -4.00
C THR A 17 11.62 -12.50 -3.46
N ALA A 18 12.39 -11.91 -2.55
CA ALA A 18 13.52 -12.58 -1.91
C ALA A 18 13.09 -13.86 -1.17
N ALA A 19 11.97 -13.80 -0.41
CA ALA A 19 11.45 -14.95 0.32
C ALA A 19 10.99 -16.08 -0.64
N LEU A 20 10.30 -15.73 -1.74
CA LEU A 20 9.88 -16.70 -2.76
C LEU A 20 11.08 -17.37 -3.43
N LEU A 21 12.13 -16.63 -3.79
CA LEU A 21 13.34 -17.17 -4.39
C LEU A 21 14.13 -18.02 -3.37
N SER A 22 14.23 -17.58 -2.12
CA SER A 22 14.86 -18.34 -1.05
C SER A 22 14.14 -19.67 -0.79
N SER A 23 12.80 -19.70 -0.92
CA SER A 23 12.03 -20.96 -0.78
C SER A 23 12.34 -21.99 -1.85
N ASN A 24 12.81 -21.54 -3.02
CA ASN A 24 13.23 -22.40 -4.14
C ASN A 24 14.73 -22.74 -4.10
N GLY A 25 15.44 -22.42 -3.01
CA GLY A 25 16.82 -22.77 -2.78
C GLY A 25 17.85 -21.79 -3.34
N HIS A 26 17.43 -20.63 -3.85
CA HIS A 26 18.37 -19.63 -4.34
C HIS A 26 19.00 -18.86 -3.18
N LYS A 27 20.30 -18.56 -3.29
CA LYS A 27 20.98 -17.63 -2.40
C LYS A 27 20.61 -16.19 -2.78
N VAL A 28 20.00 -15.46 -1.84
CA VAL A 28 19.50 -14.10 -2.06
C VAL A 28 20.20 -13.13 -1.11
N ARG A 29 20.54 -11.96 -1.60
CA ARG A 29 21.04 -10.82 -0.81
C ARG A 29 20.15 -9.61 -1.01
N VAL A 30 19.49 -9.16 0.07
CA VAL A 30 18.66 -7.94 0.07
C VAL A 30 19.49 -6.78 0.60
N LEU A 31 19.48 -5.65 -0.12
CA LEU A 31 20.18 -4.41 0.23
C LEU A 31 19.17 -3.28 0.41
N GLU A 32 19.14 -2.69 1.60
CA GLU A 32 18.25 -1.61 1.98
C GLU A 32 19.05 -0.36 2.38
N LYS A 33 18.67 0.79 1.82
CA LYS A 33 19.37 2.07 2.10
C LYS A 33 19.10 2.63 3.48
N SER A 34 17.90 2.37 4.04
CA SER A 34 17.50 2.84 5.37
C SER A 34 17.99 1.90 6.47
N SER A 35 17.91 2.33 7.71
CA SER A 35 18.16 1.47 8.88
C SER A 35 16.98 0.56 9.21
N LYS A 36 15.82 0.71 8.54
CA LYS A 36 14.59 -0.03 8.80
C LYS A 36 14.14 -0.79 7.58
N LEU A 37 13.52 -1.95 7.82
CA LEU A 37 12.83 -2.75 6.80
C LEU A 37 11.41 -2.20 6.55
N GLY A 38 10.78 -2.63 5.47
CA GLY A 38 9.39 -2.32 5.17
C GLY A 38 9.18 -1.16 4.19
N GLY A 39 10.15 -0.26 4.08
CA GLY A 39 9.99 0.92 3.22
C GLY A 39 8.80 1.78 3.66
N ARG A 40 7.75 1.88 2.85
CA ARG A 40 6.52 2.64 3.17
C ARG A 40 5.68 2.02 4.29
N THR A 41 5.85 0.73 4.56
CA THR A 41 5.18 0.02 5.66
C THR A 41 6.04 -0.06 6.92
N ALA A 42 7.14 0.68 6.97
CA ALA A 42 7.98 0.74 8.16
C ALA A 42 7.25 1.42 9.32
N SER A 43 7.58 1.01 10.53
CA SER A 43 7.07 1.62 11.76
C SER A 43 8.20 2.27 12.55
N MET A 44 7.87 3.18 13.45
CA MET A 44 8.83 3.82 14.35
C MET A 44 8.31 3.82 15.78
N VAL A 45 9.22 3.81 16.74
CA VAL A 45 8.87 4.02 18.15
C VAL A 45 9.01 5.50 18.50
N PHE A 46 7.96 6.09 19.05
CA PHE A 46 7.93 7.46 19.55
C PHE A 46 7.19 7.49 20.89
N ARG A 47 7.86 7.96 21.95
CA ARG A 47 7.30 7.99 23.31
C ARG A 47 6.64 6.67 23.72
N ASN A 48 7.32 5.55 23.45
CA ASN A 48 6.87 4.17 23.70
C ASN A 48 5.62 3.74 22.92
N HIS A 49 5.18 4.50 21.92
CA HIS A 49 4.15 4.09 20.96
C HIS A 49 4.79 3.60 19.66
N VAL A 50 4.17 2.62 19.02
CA VAL A 50 4.54 2.17 17.68
C VAL A 50 3.71 2.93 16.67
N LEU A 51 4.36 3.74 15.85
CA LEU A 51 3.74 4.58 14.82
C LEU A 51 4.08 4.03 13.44
N ASP A 52 3.07 3.74 12.64
CA ASP A 52 3.26 3.36 11.24
C ASP A 52 3.53 4.57 10.36
N ASN A 53 4.24 4.35 9.25
CA ASN A 53 4.39 5.33 8.19
C ASN A 53 3.17 5.26 7.25
N GLY A 54 2.06 5.85 7.65
CA GLY A 54 0.78 5.76 6.98
C GLY A 54 -0.24 4.96 7.79
N PHE A 55 -1.53 5.19 7.51
CA PHE A 55 -2.57 4.38 8.11
C PHE A 55 -2.82 3.14 7.24
N HIS A 56 -2.47 2.00 7.77
CA HIS A 56 -2.53 0.73 7.07
C HIS A 56 -3.57 -0.20 7.69
N ILE A 57 -4.35 -0.84 6.85
CA ILE A 57 -5.08 -2.07 7.16
C ILE A 57 -4.90 -3.02 5.98
N MET A 58 -4.79 -4.31 6.25
CA MET A 58 -4.70 -5.34 5.22
C MET A 58 -6.11 -5.63 4.69
N PRO A 59 -6.47 -5.20 3.47
CA PRO A 59 -7.78 -5.52 2.90
C PRO A 59 -7.79 -6.98 2.45
N PHE A 60 -8.95 -7.63 2.53
CA PHE A 60 -9.16 -8.99 2.02
C PHE A 60 -8.17 -10.02 2.57
N TYR A 61 -7.77 -9.92 3.84
CA TYR A 61 -6.54 -10.52 4.33
C TYR A 61 -6.32 -11.99 3.91
N LYS A 62 -7.34 -12.84 3.95
CA LYS A 62 -7.23 -14.24 3.49
C LYS A 62 -7.10 -14.40 1.97
N LYS A 63 -7.54 -13.41 1.19
CA LYS A 63 -7.47 -13.37 -0.28
C LYS A 63 -6.38 -12.41 -0.77
N SER A 64 -5.68 -11.74 0.15
CA SER A 64 -4.58 -10.83 -0.21
C SER A 64 -3.40 -11.60 -0.79
N ALA A 65 -2.66 -10.95 -1.70
CA ALA A 65 -1.47 -11.53 -2.29
C ALA A 65 -0.41 -11.81 -1.23
N ILE A 66 -0.25 -10.90 -0.25
CA ILE A 66 0.72 -11.09 0.82
C ILE A 66 0.37 -12.31 1.69
N PHE A 67 -0.89 -12.49 2.09
CA PHE A 67 -1.29 -13.65 2.88
C PHE A 67 -1.12 -14.96 2.10
N SER A 68 -1.39 -14.96 0.80
CA SER A 68 -1.17 -16.13 -0.06
C SER A 68 0.31 -16.51 -0.13
N VAL A 69 1.21 -15.53 -0.14
CA VAL A 69 2.67 -15.77 -0.06
C VAL A 69 3.05 -16.34 1.29
N LEU A 70 2.63 -15.74 2.40
CA LEU A 70 2.91 -16.25 3.75
C LEU A 70 2.47 -17.70 3.90
N LYS A 71 1.27 -18.04 3.40
CA LYS A 71 0.74 -19.41 3.38
C LYS A 71 1.57 -20.34 2.49
N LYS A 72 1.96 -19.91 1.29
CA LYS A 72 2.84 -20.68 0.40
C LYS A 72 4.19 -21.00 1.04
N LEU A 73 4.71 -20.09 1.86
CA LEU A 73 5.97 -20.25 2.58
C LEU A 73 5.82 -21.00 3.91
N ASN A 74 4.58 -21.33 4.35
CA ASN A 74 4.23 -21.93 5.64
C ASN A 74 4.68 -21.07 6.84
N ILE A 75 4.57 -19.74 6.73
CA ILE A 75 4.93 -18.77 7.78
C ILE A 75 3.77 -17.85 8.17
N GLU A 76 2.54 -18.13 7.74
CA GLU A 76 1.38 -17.32 8.09
C GLU A 76 1.11 -17.28 9.60
N SER A 77 1.50 -18.34 10.33
CA SER A 77 1.38 -18.41 11.80
C SER A 77 2.38 -17.51 12.54
N HIS A 78 3.45 -17.07 11.87
CA HIS A 78 4.43 -16.16 12.45
C HIS A 78 3.93 -14.71 12.47
N LEU A 79 2.94 -14.38 11.63
CA LEU A 79 2.28 -13.08 11.61
C LEU A 79 0.93 -13.19 12.32
N LYS A 80 0.88 -12.76 13.58
CA LYS A 80 -0.39 -12.64 14.28
C LYS A 80 -1.18 -11.48 13.70
N LEU A 81 -2.45 -11.71 13.37
CA LEU A 81 -3.34 -10.75 12.77
C LEU A 81 -4.59 -10.56 13.63
N ALA A 82 -4.83 -9.33 14.04
CA ALA A 82 -6.09 -8.89 14.63
C ALA A 82 -7.09 -8.57 13.52
N LYS A 83 -8.34 -8.98 13.68
CA LYS A 83 -9.42 -8.64 12.74
C LYS A 83 -9.89 -7.21 12.97
N VAL A 84 -10.11 -6.48 11.87
CA VAL A 84 -10.74 -5.15 11.89
C VAL A 84 -12.19 -5.33 11.45
N ASN A 85 -13.10 -5.38 12.43
CA ASN A 85 -14.50 -5.73 12.22
C ASN A 85 -15.48 -4.62 12.60
N ASP A 86 -15.06 -3.72 13.50
CA ASP A 86 -15.91 -2.63 14.00
C ASP A 86 -15.54 -1.34 13.25
N ILE A 87 -16.18 -1.19 12.09
CA ILE A 87 -15.96 -0.08 11.16
C ILE A 87 -17.29 0.67 11.01
N ALA A 88 -17.22 1.99 10.98
CA ALA A 88 -18.38 2.84 10.73
C ALA A 88 -18.06 3.96 9.73
N PHE A 89 -19.08 4.42 9.03
CA PHE A 89 -19.11 5.74 8.42
C PHE A 89 -19.64 6.75 9.43
N TYR A 90 -19.23 8.01 9.30
CA TYR A 90 -19.77 9.13 10.06
C TYR A 90 -20.25 10.23 9.12
N SER A 91 -21.46 10.74 9.34
CA SER A 91 -22.03 11.86 8.61
C SER A 91 -22.70 12.84 9.60
N ALA A 92 -23.32 13.91 9.10
CA ALA A 92 -24.08 14.84 9.93
C ALA A 92 -25.18 14.15 10.76
N ASP A 93 -25.73 13.03 10.30
CA ASP A 93 -26.76 12.24 10.99
C ASP A 93 -26.16 11.26 12.03
N GLY A 94 -24.84 11.19 12.20
CA GLY A 94 -24.15 10.32 13.13
C GLY A 94 -23.45 9.12 12.52
N PHE A 95 -23.34 8.02 13.29
CA PHE A 95 -22.58 6.84 12.87
C PHE A 95 -23.45 5.82 12.13
N HIS A 96 -22.91 5.29 11.04
CA HIS A 96 -23.54 4.27 10.19
C HIS A 96 -22.62 3.07 10.08
N ALA A 97 -23.14 1.86 10.28
CA ALA A 97 -22.35 0.64 10.21
C ALA A 97 -21.79 0.43 8.79
N TYR A 98 -20.51 0.06 8.70
CA TYR A 98 -19.87 -0.33 7.43
C TYR A 98 -20.49 -1.63 6.88
N PRO A 99 -20.92 -1.68 5.63
CA PRO A 99 -21.55 -2.87 5.06
C PRO A 99 -20.54 -3.98 4.82
N LYS A 100 -20.76 -5.16 5.41
CA LYS A 100 -19.92 -6.35 5.24
C LYS A 100 -20.40 -7.26 4.12
N GLY A 101 -21.59 -7.02 3.58
CA GLY A 101 -22.17 -7.80 2.51
C GLY A 101 -23.40 -7.12 1.90
N ILE A 102 -24.07 -7.81 0.96
CA ILE A 102 -25.18 -7.25 0.21
C ILE A 102 -26.38 -6.86 1.09
N LEU A 103 -26.68 -7.66 2.13
CA LEU A 103 -27.79 -7.35 3.04
C LEU A 103 -27.50 -6.12 3.89
N ASP A 104 -26.24 -5.94 4.29
CA ASP A 104 -25.82 -4.76 5.04
C ASP A 104 -25.82 -3.52 4.14
N LEU A 105 -25.45 -3.67 2.85
CA LEU A 105 -25.52 -2.59 1.88
C LEU A 105 -26.99 -2.12 1.66
N LEU A 106 -27.94 -3.07 1.62
CA LEU A 106 -29.38 -2.75 1.56
C LEU A 106 -29.87 -2.05 2.83
N LYS A 107 -29.23 -2.27 3.98
CA LYS A 107 -29.56 -1.66 5.27
C LYS A 107 -28.72 -0.43 5.60
N LEU A 108 -27.81 -0.03 4.72
CA LEU A 108 -26.89 1.11 4.96
C LEU A 108 -27.67 2.41 5.15
N SER A 109 -27.81 2.85 6.42
CA SER A 109 -28.59 4.03 6.78
C SER A 109 -27.99 5.35 6.27
N LEU A 110 -26.70 5.36 5.90
CA LEU A 110 -26.01 6.48 5.29
C LEU A 110 -26.66 6.94 3.97
N LEU A 111 -27.29 6.02 3.22
CA LEU A 111 -27.84 6.31 1.90
C LEU A 111 -29.38 6.12 1.88
N PRO A 112 -30.12 6.96 1.15
CA PRO A 112 -31.55 6.72 0.86
C PRO A 112 -31.76 5.38 0.17
N PHE A 113 -32.93 4.78 0.35
CA PHE A 113 -33.22 3.45 -0.24
C PHE A 113 -33.05 3.39 -1.76
N LYS A 114 -33.48 4.44 -2.47
CA LYS A 114 -33.31 4.53 -3.95
C LYS A 114 -31.84 4.53 -4.34
N SER A 115 -30.98 5.21 -3.58
CA SER A 115 -29.53 5.29 -3.81
C SER A 115 -28.86 3.94 -3.57
N ARG A 116 -29.29 3.18 -2.54
CA ARG A 116 -28.82 1.80 -2.31
C ARG A 116 -29.13 0.88 -3.50
N LEU A 117 -30.31 1.00 -4.11
CA LEU A 117 -30.67 0.23 -5.31
C LEU A 117 -29.83 0.63 -6.53
N LYS A 118 -29.54 1.94 -6.70
CA LYS A 118 -28.62 2.39 -7.76
C LYS A 118 -27.22 1.83 -7.55
N LEU A 119 -26.70 1.92 -6.32
CA LEU A 119 -25.40 1.39 -5.95
C LEU A 119 -25.31 -0.11 -6.26
N LEU A 120 -26.33 -0.90 -5.91
CA LEU A 120 -26.38 -2.32 -6.25
C LEU A 120 -26.35 -2.58 -7.77
N ARG A 121 -27.08 -1.79 -8.57
CA ARG A 121 -27.06 -1.92 -10.03
C ARG A 121 -25.68 -1.67 -10.62
N ILE A 122 -24.87 -0.81 -10.00
CA ILE A 122 -23.48 -0.54 -10.41
C ILE A 122 -22.56 -1.66 -9.95
N LEU A 123 -22.63 -2.05 -8.68
CA LEU A 123 -21.67 -2.99 -8.10
C LEU A 123 -21.88 -4.44 -8.52
N LEU A 124 -23.15 -4.88 -8.77
CA LEU A 124 -23.45 -6.26 -9.14
C LEU A 124 -22.74 -6.71 -10.43
N PRO A 125 -22.84 -6.00 -11.57
CA PRO A 125 -22.14 -6.39 -12.80
C PRO A 125 -20.62 -6.47 -12.61
N LEU A 126 -20.05 -5.53 -11.85
CA LEU A 126 -18.63 -5.51 -11.56
C LEU A 126 -18.19 -6.73 -10.74
N ALA A 127 -18.94 -7.05 -9.68
CA ALA A 127 -18.62 -8.15 -8.78
C ALA A 127 -18.69 -9.55 -9.43
N PHE A 128 -19.46 -9.71 -10.49
CA PHE A 128 -19.61 -10.97 -11.23
C PHE A 128 -18.78 -11.05 -12.51
N THR A 129 -18.04 -10.00 -12.83
CA THR A 129 -17.06 -10.00 -13.93
C THR A 129 -15.80 -10.79 -13.54
N SER A 130 -15.06 -11.32 -14.52
CA SER A 130 -13.73 -11.90 -14.28
C SER A 130 -12.65 -10.80 -14.26
N ILE A 131 -11.55 -11.06 -13.54
CA ILE A 131 -10.43 -10.10 -13.46
C ILE A 131 -9.88 -9.77 -14.84
N GLU A 132 -9.78 -10.77 -15.74
CA GLU A 132 -9.25 -10.59 -17.09
C GLU A 132 -10.11 -9.63 -17.92
N LYS A 133 -11.43 -9.71 -17.79
CA LYS A 133 -12.35 -8.81 -18.50
C LYS A 133 -12.26 -7.37 -18.03
N THR A 134 -11.82 -7.11 -16.81
CA THR A 134 -11.67 -5.74 -16.31
C THR A 134 -10.59 -4.95 -17.05
N GLU A 135 -9.70 -5.64 -17.79
CA GLU A 135 -8.69 -4.98 -18.63
C GLU A 135 -9.30 -4.05 -19.68
N LEU A 136 -10.49 -4.41 -20.17
CA LEU A 136 -11.24 -3.59 -21.13
C LEU A 136 -11.66 -2.22 -20.58
N TRP A 137 -11.62 -2.06 -19.26
CA TRP A 137 -12.01 -0.84 -18.54
C TRP A 137 -10.81 -0.10 -17.93
N ASP A 138 -9.59 -0.52 -18.23
CA ASP A 138 -8.38 0.09 -17.66
C ASP A 138 -8.19 1.55 -18.10
N ASP A 139 -8.65 1.89 -19.31
CA ASP A 139 -8.61 3.24 -19.87
C ASP A 139 -9.91 4.04 -19.62
N THR A 140 -10.90 3.45 -18.94
CA THR A 140 -12.20 4.06 -18.67
C THR A 140 -12.20 4.72 -17.28
N PRO A 141 -12.62 6.00 -17.15
CA PRO A 141 -12.77 6.64 -15.84
C PRO A 141 -13.93 6.02 -15.05
N LEU A 142 -13.81 5.94 -13.73
CA LEU A 142 -14.90 5.51 -12.84
C LEU A 142 -16.13 6.42 -12.97
N THR A 143 -15.93 7.70 -13.28
CA THR A 143 -17.00 8.68 -13.49
C THR A 143 -17.96 8.32 -14.59
N ASP A 144 -17.58 7.51 -15.58
CA ASP A 144 -18.49 7.05 -16.64
C ASP A 144 -19.71 6.29 -16.09
N ILE A 145 -19.58 5.67 -14.92
CA ILE A 145 -20.69 4.96 -14.26
C ILE A 145 -21.24 5.71 -13.05
N THR A 146 -20.60 6.79 -12.59
CA THR A 146 -21.04 7.55 -11.41
C THR A 146 -21.63 8.93 -11.72
N ASN A 147 -21.44 9.49 -12.91
CA ASN A 147 -21.87 10.84 -13.31
C ASN A 147 -23.38 11.16 -13.14
N ASN A 148 -24.25 10.15 -13.06
CA ASN A 148 -25.68 10.31 -12.90
C ASN A 148 -26.19 9.92 -11.49
N LEU A 149 -25.30 9.90 -10.51
CA LEU A 149 -25.65 9.60 -9.13
C LEU A 149 -26.11 10.88 -8.40
N ASP A 150 -26.90 10.68 -7.35
CA ASP A 150 -27.23 11.73 -6.41
C ASP A 150 -26.01 12.11 -5.54
N SER A 151 -26.07 13.27 -4.90
CA SER A 151 -24.95 13.81 -4.11
C SER A 151 -24.48 12.87 -2.99
N GLU A 152 -25.43 12.22 -2.29
CA GLU A 152 -25.10 11.32 -1.19
C GLU A 152 -24.37 10.05 -1.71
N THR A 153 -24.82 9.52 -2.86
CA THR A 153 -24.18 8.34 -3.48
C THR A 153 -22.79 8.71 -4.02
N ASN A 154 -22.62 9.90 -4.59
CA ASN A 154 -21.31 10.40 -5.02
C ASN A 154 -20.36 10.56 -3.83
N ALA A 155 -20.80 11.21 -2.74
CA ALA A 155 -19.99 11.35 -1.53
C ALA A 155 -19.57 10.01 -0.93
N PHE A 156 -20.44 8.98 -1.02
CA PHE A 156 -20.08 7.62 -0.65
C PHE A 156 -18.99 7.04 -1.55
N PHE A 157 -19.11 7.16 -2.89
CA PHE A 157 -18.08 6.71 -3.82
C PHE A 157 -16.75 7.43 -3.60
N GLU A 158 -16.77 8.74 -3.41
CA GLU A 158 -15.58 9.52 -3.08
C GLU A 158 -14.89 8.99 -1.82
N SER A 159 -15.66 8.76 -0.74
CA SER A 159 -15.10 8.21 0.49
C SER A 159 -14.47 6.83 0.27
N VAL A 160 -15.11 5.96 -0.53
CA VAL A 160 -14.56 4.63 -0.87
C VAL A 160 -13.27 4.76 -1.68
N CYS A 161 -13.22 5.68 -2.66
CA CYS A 161 -12.03 5.90 -3.48
C CYS A 161 -10.87 6.49 -2.65
N MET A 162 -11.16 7.50 -1.82
CA MET A 162 -10.17 8.09 -0.92
C MET A 162 -9.54 7.05 0.01
N LEU A 163 -10.34 6.10 0.52
CA LEU A 163 -9.88 5.04 1.39
C LEU A 163 -9.06 3.97 0.66
N ALA A 164 -9.58 3.54 -0.49
CA ALA A 164 -8.99 2.41 -1.21
C ALA A 164 -7.76 2.82 -2.02
N PHE A 165 -7.77 4.03 -2.59
CA PHE A 165 -6.78 4.45 -3.58
C PHE A 165 -6.00 5.69 -3.17
N ALA A 166 -6.37 6.36 -2.07
CA ALA A 166 -5.85 7.65 -1.63
C ALA A 166 -5.97 8.72 -2.74
N ASP A 167 -7.09 8.68 -3.50
CA ASP A 167 -7.36 9.59 -4.62
C ASP A 167 -8.88 9.73 -4.82
N THR A 168 -9.32 10.74 -5.57
CA THR A 168 -10.72 11.05 -5.87
C THR A 168 -11.29 10.14 -6.97
N ALA A 169 -12.61 9.94 -6.98
CA ALA A 169 -13.27 9.02 -7.91
C ALA A 169 -13.08 9.39 -9.39
N ASP A 170 -12.92 10.68 -9.70
CA ASP A 170 -12.68 11.20 -11.07
C ASP A 170 -11.31 10.81 -11.63
N HIS A 171 -10.35 10.47 -10.75
CA HIS A 171 -9.03 9.99 -11.13
C HIS A 171 -8.92 8.47 -11.19
N ILE A 172 -9.93 7.72 -10.78
CA ILE A 172 -9.82 6.25 -10.69
C ILE A 172 -10.26 5.55 -11.98
N SER A 173 -9.44 4.58 -12.42
CA SER A 173 -9.81 3.65 -13.50
C SER A 173 -10.96 2.73 -13.06
N LEU A 174 -11.97 2.61 -13.91
CA LEU A 174 -13.07 1.66 -13.71
C LEU A 174 -12.55 0.21 -13.62
N GLY A 175 -11.52 -0.13 -14.40
CA GLY A 175 -10.90 -1.46 -14.35
C GLY A 175 -10.30 -1.77 -12.98
N GLU A 176 -9.57 -0.84 -12.36
CA GLU A 176 -8.99 -1.04 -11.04
C GLU A 176 -10.06 -1.05 -9.93
N PHE A 177 -11.07 -0.19 -10.04
CA PHE A 177 -12.21 -0.22 -9.14
C PHE A 177 -12.95 -1.55 -9.20
N ALA A 178 -13.23 -2.06 -10.42
CA ALA A 178 -13.88 -3.35 -10.62
C ALA A 178 -13.05 -4.50 -10.01
N ARG A 179 -11.72 -4.54 -10.19
CA ARG A 179 -10.84 -5.53 -9.57
C ARG A 179 -10.94 -5.50 -8.03
N THR A 180 -11.05 -4.30 -7.47
CA THR A 180 -11.24 -4.13 -6.02
C THR A 180 -12.58 -4.72 -5.57
N ILE A 181 -13.67 -4.44 -6.29
CA ILE A 181 -15.00 -5.01 -6.00
C ILE A 181 -15.03 -6.53 -6.17
N ILE A 182 -14.40 -7.09 -7.22
CA ILE A 182 -14.32 -8.54 -7.44
C ILE A 182 -13.60 -9.22 -6.26
N ARG A 183 -12.54 -8.61 -5.76
CA ARG A 183 -11.74 -9.15 -4.67
C ARG A 183 -12.45 -9.00 -3.31
N ALA A 184 -13.13 -7.90 -3.07
CA ALA A 184 -14.01 -7.71 -1.93
C ALA A 184 -15.14 -8.75 -1.90
N ASN A 185 -15.66 -9.04 -3.08
CA ASN A 185 -16.74 -9.98 -3.36
C ASN A 185 -17.84 -10.02 -2.30
N PRO A 186 -18.54 -8.90 -2.05
CA PRO A 186 -19.58 -8.83 -1.03
C PRO A 186 -20.79 -9.69 -1.36
N PHE A 187 -20.88 -10.20 -2.61
CA PHE A 187 -22.03 -10.96 -3.13
C PHE A 187 -21.85 -12.49 -3.07
N LYS A 188 -20.63 -13.00 -2.91
CA LYS A 188 -20.34 -14.45 -2.84
C LYS A 188 -20.03 -14.94 -1.43
N GLY A 189 -20.68 -14.37 -0.42
CA GLY A 189 -20.43 -14.72 0.99
C GLY A 189 -19.05 -14.30 1.49
N GLY A 190 -18.33 -13.48 0.72
CA GLY A 190 -17.10 -12.83 1.15
C GLY A 190 -17.47 -11.67 2.07
N THR A 191 -17.06 -11.72 3.30
CA THR A 191 -16.99 -10.54 4.14
C THR A 191 -15.80 -9.71 3.67
N SER A 192 -15.93 -8.39 3.61
CA SER A 192 -14.78 -7.48 3.51
C SER A 192 -13.98 -7.65 4.81
N GLU A 193 -13.13 -8.66 4.84
CA GLU A 193 -12.30 -8.92 6.02
C GLU A 193 -11.07 -8.03 5.95
N PHE A 194 -10.91 -7.20 6.96
CA PHE A 194 -9.71 -6.42 7.18
C PHE A 194 -8.93 -6.99 8.35
N ALA A 195 -7.63 -6.84 8.32
CA ALA A 195 -6.75 -7.25 9.42
C ALA A 195 -5.60 -6.26 9.60
N TYR A 196 -5.01 -6.31 10.79
CA TYR A 196 -3.83 -5.54 11.15
C TYR A 196 -2.89 -6.43 11.98
N PRO A 197 -1.55 -6.29 11.88
CA PRO A 197 -0.62 -7.05 12.71
C PRO A 197 -0.85 -6.81 14.21
N ASP A 198 -0.91 -7.89 15.01
CA ASP A 198 -1.24 -7.83 16.44
C ASP A 198 -0.01 -7.70 17.36
N ASN A 199 1.18 -7.80 16.82
CA ASN A 199 2.44 -7.74 17.58
C ASN A 199 3.33 -6.59 17.10
N GLY A 200 2.90 -5.35 17.30
CA GLY A 200 3.66 -4.17 16.85
C GLY A 200 3.00 -3.49 15.67
N GLY A 201 3.79 -2.79 14.84
CA GLY A 201 3.32 -2.05 13.69
C GLY A 201 3.15 -2.90 12.43
N TYR A 202 2.77 -2.24 11.36
CA TYR A 202 2.56 -2.87 10.05
C TYR A 202 3.86 -3.42 9.44
N ASP A 203 5.03 -2.97 9.91
CA ASP A 203 6.36 -3.50 9.55
C ASP A 203 6.59 -4.96 9.97
N SER A 204 5.76 -5.51 10.86
CA SER A 204 5.82 -6.93 11.26
C SER A 204 5.77 -7.88 10.08
N ILE A 205 5.06 -7.50 8.99
CA ILE A 205 5.04 -8.26 7.72
C ILE A 205 6.46 -8.38 7.15
N SER A 206 7.20 -7.28 7.15
CA SER A 206 8.56 -7.21 6.61
C SER A 206 9.56 -7.98 7.47
N HIS A 207 9.37 -7.95 8.79
CA HIS A 207 10.20 -8.73 9.71
C HIS A 207 9.99 -10.24 9.52
N VAL A 208 8.75 -10.72 9.43
CA VAL A 208 8.46 -12.15 9.18
C VAL A 208 9.08 -12.63 7.85
N LEU A 209 9.01 -11.83 6.79
CA LEU A 209 9.63 -12.15 5.51
C LEU A 209 11.16 -12.15 5.61
N SER A 210 11.75 -11.18 6.31
CA SER A 210 13.20 -11.09 6.53
C SER A 210 13.72 -12.29 7.32
N ASP A 211 13.04 -12.67 8.40
CA ASP A 211 13.41 -13.83 9.22
C ASP A 211 13.36 -15.12 8.42
N TYR A 212 12.36 -15.25 7.54
CA TYR A 212 12.28 -16.38 6.61
C TYR A 212 13.48 -16.42 5.64
N ILE A 213 13.85 -15.29 5.04
CA ILE A 213 15.01 -15.20 4.14
C ILE A 213 16.28 -15.64 4.87
N LEU A 214 16.50 -15.12 6.09
CA LEU A 214 17.65 -15.47 6.93
C LEU A 214 17.66 -16.96 7.30
N SER A 215 16.50 -17.56 7.61
CA SER A 215 16.37 -19.00 7.89
C SER A 215 16.72 -19.90 6.71
N LYS A 216 16.70 -19.35 5.48
CA LYS A 216 17.09 -20.03 4.23
C LYS A 216 18.51 -19.69 3.79
N ASN A 217 19.37 -19.20 4.69
CA ASN A 217 20.73 -18.75 4.40
C ASN A 217 20.82 -17.58 3.39
N GLY A 218 19.76 -16.78 3.25
CA GLY A 218 19.79 -15.50 2.58
C GLY A 218 20.39 -14.41 3.47
N GLU A 219 20.64 -13.26 2.90
CA GLU A 219 21.23 -12.12 3.58
C GLU A 219 20.30 -10.90 3.46
N VAL A 220 20.14 -10.14 4.56
CA VAL A 220 19.38 -8.88 4.56
C VAL A 220 20.25 -7.81 5.23
N HIS A 221 20.66 -6.81 4.47
CA HIS A 221 21.55 -5.75 4.93
C HIS A 221 20.85 -4.40 4.84
N THR A 222 20.77 -3.69 5.95
CA THR A 222 20.34 -2.29 6.04
C THR A 222 21.55 -1.35 5.90
N LEU A 223 21.27 -0.04 5.70
CA LEU A 223 22.28 1.00 5.51
C LEU A 223 23.23 0.72 4.31
N GLN A 224 22.70 0.02 3.29
CA GLN A 224 23.38 -0.34 2.06
C GLN A 224 22.66 0.31 0.88
N SER A 225 23.18 1.43 0.39
CA SER A 225 22.56 2.19 -0.69
C SER A 225 23.15 1.81 -2.05
N VAL A 226 22.39 1.09 -2.87
CA VAL A 226 22.79 0.85 -4.27
C VAL A 226 22.76 2.18 -5.04
N LYS A 227 23.89 2.51 -5.67
CA LYS A 227 24.09 3.74 -6.43
C LYS A 227 24.00 3.54 -7.93
N LYS A 228 24.39 2.34 -8.40
CA LYS A 228 24.44 2.05 -9.83
C LYS A 228 24.26 0.56 -10.08
N ILE A 229 23.60 0.21 -11.16
CA ILE A 229 23.56 -1.13 -11.74
C ILE A 229 24.45 -1.11 -12.97
N ILE A 230 25.40 -2.05 -13.03
CA ILE A 230 26.34 -2.19 -14.16
C ILE A 230 25.73 -3.12 -15.18
N VAL A 231 25.63 -2.67 -16.41
CA VAL A 231 25.14 -3.42 -17.55
C VAL A 231 26.21 -3.40 -18.63
N GLU A 232 26.67 -4.57 -19.06
CA GLU A 232 27.65 -4.75 -20.12
C GLU A 232 27.11 -5.79 -21.12
N ASN A 233 27.22 -5.48 -22.39
CA ASN A 233 26.73 -6.35 -23.46
C ASN A 233 25.28 -6.82 -23.25
N SER A 234 24.40 -5.86 -22.87
CA SER A 234 22.97 -6.12 -22.59
C SER A 234 22.72 -7.08 -21.42
N ARG A 235 23.66 -7.25 -20.50
CA ARG A 235 23.51 -8.13 -19.33
C ARG A 235 23.98 -7.42 -18.06
N VAL A 236 23.30 -7.65 -16.95
CA VAL A 236 23.76 -7.19 -15.63
C VAL A 236 25.03 -7.94 -15.24
N THR A 237 26.07 -7.21 -14.82
CA THR A 237 27.35 -7.73 -14.36
C THR A 237 27.67 -7.39 -12.91
N GLY A 238 27.03 -6.37 -12.35
CA GLY A 238 27.27 -5.96 -10.97
C GLY A 238 26.44 -4.78 -10.52
N ILE A 239 26.65 -4.38 -9.28
CA ILE A 239 26.08 -3.19 -8.66
C ILE A 239 27.15 -2.42 -7.89
N VAL A 240 27.03 -1.10 -7.81
CA VAL A 240 27.82 -0.26 -6.92
C VAL A 240 26.99 0.05 -5.68
N VAL A 241 27.53 -0.29 -4.52
CA VAL A 241 26.87 -0.10 -3.22
C VAL A 241 27.66 0.87 -2.38
N LYS A 242 26.97 1.81 -1.73
CA LYS A 242 27.54 2.72 -0.75
C LYS A 242 27.05 2.32 0.64
N ASP A 243 27.98 2.07 1.57
CA ASP A 243 27.69 1.73 2.96
C ASP A 243 27.41 2.98 3.83
N ALA A 244 27.11 2.74 5.12
CA ALA A 244 26.87 3.81 6.10
C ALA A 244 28.10 4.72 6.33
N GLY A 245 29.33 4.21 6.15
CA GLY A 245 30.57 4.95 6.27
C GLY A 245 30.90 5.79 5.05
N GLY A 246 30.08 5.67 3.97
CA GLY A 246 30.30 6.41 2.73
C GLY A 246 31.21 5.70 1.73
N SER A 247 31.74 4.52 2.06
CA SER A 247 32.60 3.73 1.17
C SER A 247 31.80 3.08 0.08
N GLU A 248 32.29 3.13 -1.16
CA GLU A 248 31.68 2.48 -2.30
C GLU A 248 32.42 1.21 -2.68
N GLN A 249 31.66 0.15 -2.98
CA GLN A 249 32.21 -1.12 -3.43
C GLN A 249 31.40 -1.66 -4.62
N LEU A 250 32.10 -2.30 -5.54
CA LEU A 250 31.50 -3.07 -6.63
C LEU A 250 31.21 -4.48 -6.14
N ILE A 251 29.96 -4.90 -6.27
CA ILE A 251 29.51 -6.25 -5.97
C ILE A 251 29.11 -6.94 -7.28
N PRO A 252 29.79 -8.02 -7.69
CA PRO A 252 29.39 -8.78 -8.87
C PRO A 252 27.98 -9.37 -8.68
N ALA A 253 27.14 -9.22 -9.71
CA ALA A 253 25.78 -9.77 -9.74
C ALA A 253 25.37 -10.05 -11.19
N ASN A 254 24.79 -11.20 -11.44
CA ASN A 254 24.23 -11.55 -12.75
C ASN A 254 22.70 -11.57 -12.77
N CYS A 255 22.08 -11.42 -11.61
CA CYS A 255 20.64 -11.29 -11.45
C CYS A 255 20.34 -10.23 -10.37
N VAL A 256 19.66 -9.15 -10.78
CA VAL A 256 19.31 -8.02 -9.91
C VAL A 256 17.81 -7.79 -10.00
N VAL A 257 17.17 -7.70 -8.82
CA VAL A 257 15.74 -7.37 -8.68
C VAL A 257 15.61 -6.01 -8.02
N VAL A 258 14.97 -5.07 -8.68
CA VAL A 258 14.75 -3.70 -8.20
C VAL A 258 13.36 -3.60 -7.58
N SER A 259 13.29 -3.35 -6.27
CA SER A 259 12.05 -3.07 -5.52
C SER A 259 12.01 -1.62 -5.07
N TYR A 260 12.01 -0.73 -6.05
CA TYR A 260 12.01 0.71 -5.90
C TYR A 260 11.10 1.30 -6.98
N PRO A 261 10.40 2.44 -6.78
CA PRO A 261 9.54 2.99 -7.83
C PRO A 261 10.26 3.07 -9.17
N ALA A 262 9.70 2.41 -10.20
CA ALA A 262 10.40 2.11 -11.43
C ALA A 262 10.96 3.36 -12.14
N TYR A 263 10.14 4.44 -12.19
CA TYR A 263 10.57 5.70 -12.80
C TYR A 263 11.75 6.36 -12.06
N HIS A 264 11.85 6.23 -10.73
CA HIS A 264 13.01 6.68 -9.98
C HIS A 264 14.23 5.80 -10.25
N ALA A 265 14.05 4.47 -10.26
CA ALA A 265 15.11 3.53 -10.51
C ALA A 265 15.75 3.74 -11.88
N LEU A 266 14.93 3.92 -12.94
CA LEU A 266 15.42 4.16 -14.30
C LEU A 266 16.25 5.44 -14.41
N ASN A 267 15.90 6.48 -13.66
CA ASN A 267 16.60 7.75 -13.71
C ASN A 267 17.82 7.84 -12.76
N GLN A 268 17.95 6.94 -11.78
CA GLN A 268 18.95 7.04 -10.71
C GLN A 268 20.00 5.94 -10.72
N LEU A 269 19.63 4.72 -11.18
CA LEU A 269 20.50 3.55 -11.05
C LEU A 269 21.25 3.16 -12.32
N PHE A 270 21.01 3.84 -13.44
CA PHE A 270 21.61 3.52 -14.73
C PHE A 270 22.37 4.71 -15.30
N GLU A 271 23.45 4.43 -16.04
CA GLU A 271 24.09 5.42 -16.90
C GLU A 271 23.18 5.78 -18.06
N LYS A 272 23.38 6.98 -18.59
CA LYS A 272 22.67 7.41 -19.81
C LYS A 272 22.93 6.44 -20.96
N ASN A 273 21.92 6.27 -21.80
CA ASN A 273 21.96 5.43 -23.01
C ASN A 273 22.04 3.90 -22.77
N ILE A 274 22.01 3.42 -21.52
CA ILE A 274 21.91 1.98 -21.22
C ILE A 274 20.51 1.45 -21.55
N ILE A 275 19.48 2.27 -21.29
CA ILE A 275 18.08 1.93 -21.54
C ILE A 275 17.56 2.86 -22.64
N ASP A 276 16.74 2.31 -23.53
CA ASP A 276 16.14 3.07 -24.62
C ASP A 276 15.36 4.28 -24.09
N ASP A 277 15.61 5.46 -24.61
CA ASP A 277 15.01 6.71 -24.14
C ASP A 277 13.50 6.73 -24.28
N LYS A 278 12.93 6.09 -25.31
CA LYS A 278 11.47 6.01 -25.49
C LYS A 278 10.83 5.14 -24.39
N PHE A 279 11.56 4.08 -23.99
CA PHE A 279 11.13 3.25 -22.87
C PHE A 279 11.17 4.04 -21.57
N VAL A 280 12.25 4.77 -21.29
CA VAL A 280 12.37 5.63 -20.09
C VAL A 280 11.27 6.68 -20.07
N GLN A 281 11.01 7.37 -21.20
CA GLN A 281 9.94 8.36 -21.31
C GLN A 281 8.55 7.74 -21.08
N LYS A 282 8.30 6.54 -21.61
CA LYS A 282 7.04 5.80 -21.35
C LYS A 282 6.83 5.55 -19.85
N ILE A 283 7.87 5.10 -19.15
CA ILE A 283 7.77 4.80 -17.72
C ILE A 283 7.70 6.09 -16.88
N ASN A 284 8.36 7.15 -17.29
CA ASN A 284 8.29 8.45 -16.62
C ASN A 284 6.88 9.06 -16.62
N ARG A 285 5.98 8.67 -17.53
CA ARG A 285 4.56 9.05 -17.50
C ARG A 285 3.81 8.46 -16.28
N LEU A 286 4.37 7.44 -15.65
CA LEU A 286 3.85 6.85 -14.42
C LEU A 286 4.31 7.59 -13.16
N ASN A 287 5.08 8.67 -13.27
CA ASN A 287 5.58 9.47 -12.16
C ASN A 287 4.52 10.42 -11.59
N LYS A 288 3.36 9.86 -11.24
CA LYS A 288 2.33 10.53 -10.45
C LYS A 288 2.00 9.62 -9.29
N THR A 289 2.10 10.15 -8.09
CA THR A 289 1.94 9.41 -6.83
C THR A 289 0.76 9.97 -6.06
N THR A 290 0.22 9.20 -5.11
CA THR A 290 -0.69 9.70 -4.11
C THR A 290 0.08 10.16 -2.87
N SER A 291 -0.45 11.12 -2.16
CA SER A 291 0.16 11.71 -0.97
C SER A 291 -0.88 11.82 0.15
N VAL A 292 -0.41 11.83 1.40
CA VAL A 292 -1.28 11.90 2.56
C VAL A 292 -0.67 12.77 3.65
N ILE A 293 -1.53 13.49 4.37
CA ILE A 293 -1.22 14.05 5.68
C ILE A 293 -1.92 13.19 6.71
N GLU A 294 -1.19 12.76 7.71
CA GLU A 294 -1.70 11.99 8.84
C GLU A 294 -1.26 12.60 10.16
N VAL A 295 -2.03 12.35 11.20
CA VAL A 295 -1.69 12.76 12.56
C VAL A 295 -1.89 11.56 13.49
N HIS A 296 -0.85 11.28 14.27
CA HIS A 296 -0.94 10.34 15.38
C HIS A 296 -1.30 11.11 16.64
N PHE A 297 -2.30 10.64 17.37
CA PHE A 297 -2.75 11.20 18.65
C PHE A 297 -2.63 10.13 19.73
N ALA A 298 -1.93 10.43 20.82
CA ALA A 298 -1.97 9.60 22.01
C ALA A 298 -2.96 10.18 23.02
N LEU A 299 -3.75 9.33 23.62
CA LEU A 299 -4.81 9.68 24.57
C LEU A 299 -4.62 8.95 25.89
N LYS A 300 -5.05 9.58 27.02
CA LYS A 300 -5.07 9.01 28.37
C LYS A 300 -6.10 7.91 28.55
N SER A 301 -7.17 7.97 27.76
CA SER A 301 -8.24 6.97 27.83
C SER A 301 -8.89 6.72 26.48
N LYS A 302 -9.63 5.66 26.39
CA LYS A 302 -10.41 5.26 25.21
C LYS A 302 -11.61 6.19 25.02
N ILE A 303 -11.71 6.82 23.86
CA ILE A 303 -12.84 7.73 23.54
C ILE A 303 -13.91 7.10 22.67
N ASP A 304 -13.60 5.99 21.97
CA ASP A 304 -14.52 5.21 21.16
C ASP A 304 -14.16 3.72 21.27
N SER A 305 -15.14 2.84 21.15
CA SER A 305 -14.91 1.39 21.07
C SER A 305 -14.65 0.90 19.67
N ARG A 306 -15.02 1.66 18.64
CA ARG A 306 -14.83 1.30 17.24
C ARG A 306 -13.35 1.19 16.91
N GLN A 307 -13.07 0.46 15.84
CA GLN A 307 -11.71 0.30 15.33
C GLN A 307 -11.39 1.29 14.23
N VAL A 308 -12.37 1.60 13.38
CA VAL A 308 -12.18 2.54 12.27
C VAL A 308 -13.44 3.35 12.04
N VAL A 309 -13.28 4.64 11.79
CA VAL A 309 -14.38 5.54 11.42
C VAL A 309 -13.99 6.33 10.17
N PHE A 310 -14.88 6.39 9.21
CA PHE A 310 -14.73 7.11 7.95
C PHE A 310 -15.74 8.24 7.88
N PRO A 311 -15.31 9.52 8.11
CA PRO A 311 -16.16 10.66 7.82
C PRO A 311 -16.51 10.74 6.33
N VAL A 312 -17.78 10.95 6.00
CA VAL A 312 -18.33 11.00 4.65
C VAL A 312 -18.96 12.35 4.41
N GLY A 313 -18.57 13.00 3.33
CA GLY A 313 -19.03 14.31 2.89
C GLY A 313 -17.86 15.26 2.65
N ASP A 314 -18.13 16.30 1.87
CA ASP A 314 -17.13 17.32 1.48
C ASP A 314 -16.78 18.26 2.63
N GLU A 315 -17.66 18.32 3.63
CA GLU A 315 -17.45 19.11 4.85
C GLU A 315 -16.32 18.58 5.73
N TYR A 316 -15.94 17.28 5.61
CA TYR A 316 -14.86 16.68 6.39
C TYR A 316 -13.55 16.64 5.61
N VAL A 317 -12.51 17.26 6.18
CA VAL A 317 -11.13 17.10 5.70
C VAL A 317 -10.59 15.73 6.09
N THR A 318 -10.90 15.26 7.31
CA THR A 318 -10.54 13.93 7.79
C THR A 318 -11.26 12.85 6.98
N LYS A 319 -10.50 11.96 6.32
CA LYS A 319 -11.10 10.87 5.54
C LYS A 319 -11.04 9.51 6.24
N GLY A 320 -10.22 9.37 7.28
CA GLY A 320 -10.18 8.17 8.10
C GLY A 320 -9.67 8.44 9.51
N ILE A 321 -10.27 7.78 10.50
CA ILE A 321 -9.86 7.77 11.90
C ILE A 321 -9.68 6.31 12.32
N PHE A 322 -8.45 5.91 12.62
CA PHE A 322 -8.08 4.55 12.97
C PHE A 322 -7.70 4.51 14.44
N PHE A 323 -8.48 3.82 15.24
CA PHE A 323 -8.23 3.58 16.66
C PHE A 323 -7.31 2.36 16.79
N ILE A 324 -6.03 2.53 16.48
CA ILE A 324 -5.07 1.42 16.35
C ILE A 324 -4.95 0.61 17.63
N SER A 325 -4.93 1.25 18.78
CA SER A 325 -4.90 0.55 20.08
C SER A 325 -6.19 -0.23 20.41
N ASN A 326 -7.32 0.03 19.70
CA ASN A 326 -8.51 -0.83 19.77
C ASN A 326 -8.36 -2.10 18.92
N ILE A 327 -7.46 -2.10 17.95
CA ILE A 327 -7.15 -3.25 17.10
C ILE A 327 -6.05 -4.07 17.76
N THR A 328 -4.94 -3.41 18.13
CA THR A 328 -3.76 -4.01 18.75
C THR A 328 -3.28 -3.14 19.90
N PRO A 329 -3.59 -3.49 21.14
CA PRO A 329 -3.20 -2.69 22.31
C PRO A 329 -1.69 -2.53 22.49
N SER A 330 -0.89 -3.45 21.94
CA SER A 330 0.56 -3.45 22.08
C SER A 330 1.29 -2.28 21.41
N VAL A 331 0.60 -1.48 20.59
CA VAL A 331 1.18 -0.27 19.96
C VAL A 331 1.28 0.92 20.92
N SER A 332 0.68 0.84 22.10
CA SER A 332 0.65 1.90 23.10
C SER A 332 1.13 1.40 24.46
N PRO A 333 1.68 2.26 25.32
CA PRO A 333 1.91 1.92 26.72
C PRO A 333 0.59 1.52 27.42
N PRO A 334 0.63 0.68 28.48
CA PRO A 334 -0.53 0.34 29.27
C PRO A 334 -1.27 1.59 29.78
N GLY A 335 -2.58 1.67 29.52
CA GLY A 335 -3.41 2.80 29.93
C GLY A 335 -3.42 3.98 28.96
N GLU A 336 -2.62 3.96 27.89
CA GLU A 336 -2.66 4.95 26.82
C GLU A 336 -3.26 4.38 25.54
N HIS A 337 -3.80 5.25 24.68
CA HIS A 337 -4.46 4.87 23.43
C HIS A 337 -3.90 5.64 22.26
N LEU A 338 -3.75 4.98 21.12
CA LEU A 338 -3.24 5.56 19.89
C LEU A 338 -4.34 5.62 18.82
N ILE A 339 -4.49 6.80 18.24
CA ILE A 339 -5.35 7.07 17.09
C ILE A 339 -4.47 7.60 15.96
N ILE A 340 -4.76 7.18 14.73
CA ILE A 340 -4.22 7.78 13.51
C ILE A 340 -5.39 8.35 12.73
N ALA A 341 -5.33 9.63 12.41
CA ALA A 341 -6.26 10.27 11.48
C ALA A 341 -5.53 10.75 10.24
N GLY A 342 -6.18 10.73 9.08
CA GLY A 342 -5.50 11.12 7.86
C GLY A 342 -6.44 11.54 6.74
N THR A 343 -5.82 12.21 5.76
CA THR A 343 -6.46 12.68 4.54
C THR A 343 -5.50 12.63 3.35
N PRO A 344 -5.93 12.13 2.18
CA PRO A 344 -5.20 12.31 0.93
C PRO A 344 -5.10 13.79 0.57
N VAL A 345 -3.96 14.17 -0.01
CA VAL A 345 -3.69 15.54 -0.45
C VAL A 345 -2.91 15.54 -1.76
N ASN A 346 -2.92 16.66 -2.47
CA ASN A 346 -2.01 16.85 -3.59
C ASN A 346 -0.54 16.82 -3.11
N PRO A 347 0.37 16.18 -3.85
CA PRO A 347 1.78 16.04 -3.44
C PRO A 347 2.48 17.35 -3.08
N GLU A 348 2.13 18.44 -3.71
CA GLU A 348 2.70 19.78 -3.46
C GLU A 348 2.40 20.29 -2.04
N ILE A 349 1.26 19.90 -1.47
CA ILE A 349 0.86 20.30 -0.11
C ILE A 349 1.82 19.71 0.93
N THR A 350 2.41 18.55 0.66
CA THR A 350 3.35 17.90 1.60
C THR A 350 4.68 18.65 1.77
N ASP A 351 4.96 19.61 0.92
CA ASP A 351 6.16 20.46 0.98
C ASP A 351 5.85 21.84 1.63
N ASP A 352 4.57 22.14 1.97
CA ASP A 352 4.15 23.41 2.58
C ASP A 352 3.77 23.23 4.07
N PRO A 353 4.65 23.63 5.00
CA PRO A 353 4.38 23.50 6.44
C PRO A 353 3.13 24.24 6.93
N ASN A 354 2.74 25.37 6.29
CA ASN A 354 1.56 26.13 6.68
C ASN A 354 0.27 25.42 6.23
N ALA A 355 0.28 24.86 5.01
CA ALA A 355 -0.83 24.07 4.51
C ALA A 355 -1.00 22.78 5.35
N ILE A 356 0.11 22.08 5.68
CA ILE A 356 0.09 20.93 6.58
C ILE A 356 -0.53 21.30 7.92
N LYS A 357 -0.05 22.38 8.54
CA LYS A 357 -0.59 22.85 9.83
C LYS A 357 -2.08 23.14 9.75
N SER A 358 -2.53 23.85 8.72
CA SER A 358 -3.94 24.17 8.51
C SER A 358 -4.83 22.94 8.41
N ILE A 359 -4.35 21.90 7.69
CA ILE A 359 -5.06 20.61 7.53
C ILE A 359 -5.10 19.86 8.86
N VAL A 360 -3.99 19.82 9.59
CA VAL A 360 -3.91 19.19 10.92
C VAL A 360 -4.85 19.83 11.91
N ASP A 361 -4.87 21.19 11.97
CA ASP A 361 -5.77 21.96 12.84
C ASP A 361 -7.26 21.66 12.51
N LYS A 362 -7.61 21.55 11.22
CA LYS A 362 -8.95 21.17 10.78
C LYS A 362 -9.30 19.74 11.21
N MET A 363 -8.44 18.77 10.95
CA MET A 363 -8.67 17.36 11.37
C MET A 363 -8.85 17.26 12.89
N ARG A 364 -8.05 17.97 13.66
CA ARG A 364 -8.17 18.01 15.12
C ARG A 364 -9.52 18.57 15.57
N ASN A 365 -9.98 19.68 14.98
CA ASN A 365 -11.27 20.28 15.28
C ASN A 365 -12.44 19.35 14.91
N GLU A 366 -12.37 18.67 13.77
CA GLU A 366 -13.37 17.69 13.35
C GLU A 366 -13.45 16.52 14.33
N ILE A 367 -12.29 15.95 14.73
CA ILE A 367 -12.24 14.87 15.71
C ILE A 367 -12.80 15.32 17.06
N SER A 368 -12.48 16.54 17.51
CA SER A 368 -13.02 17.11 18.74
C SER A 368 -14.53 17.29 18.69
N SER A 369 -15.07 17.65 17.52
CA SER A 369 -16.52 17.76 17.30
C SER A 369 -17.22 16.40 17.33
N ILE A 370 -16.62 15.39 16.71
CA ILE A 370 -17.16 14.01 16.71
C ILE A 370 -17.05 13.38 18.11
N TYR A 371 -15.96 13.66 18.82
CA TYR A 371 -15.61 13.07 20.11
C TYR A 371 -15.31 14.15 21.16
N PRO A 372 -16.30 14.68 21.91
CA PRO A 372 -16.09 15.74 22.89
C PRO A 372 -15.06 15.42 23.99
N LYS A 373 -14.78 14.13 24.23
CA LYS A 373 -13.73 13.69 25.17
C LYS A 373 -12.31 13.77 24.59
N PHE A 374 -12.14 14.02 23.30
CA PHE A 374 -10.84 13.95 22.63
C PHE A 374 -9.82 14.94 23.21
N GLU A 375 -10.17 16.23 23.29
CA GLU A 375 -9.25 17.27 23.78
C GLU A 375 -8.84 17.06 25.25
N PRO A 376 -9.75 16.78 26.21
CA PRO A 376 -9.36 16.50 27.59
C PRO A 376 -8.43 15.29 27.75
N GLU A 377 -8.54 14.31 26.86
CA GLU A 377 -7.76 13.07 26.92
C GLU A 377 -6.45 13.15 26.14
N LEU A 378 -6.21 14.18 25.33
CA LEU A 378 -5.02 14.30 24.49
C LEU A 378 -3.73 14.43 25.30
N ILE A 379 -2.75 13.57 25.05
CA ILE A 379 -1.40 13.61 25.63
C ILE A 379 -0.44 14.33 24.71
N TRP A 380 -0.42 13.92 23.44
CA TRP A 380 0.42 14.51 22.39
C TRP A 380 -0.18 14.24 21.02
N GLU A 381 0.23 15.05 20.06
CA GLU A 381 -0.02 14.85 18.65
C GLU A 381 1.30 14.83 17.86
N ARG A 382 1.33 14.09 16.76
CA ARG A 382 2.47 14.03 15.84
C ARG A 382 1.98 13.99 14.40
N PRO A 383 1.99 15.14 13.69
CA PRO A 383 1.69 15.16 12.26
C PRO A 383 2.84 14.57 11.44
N MET A 384 2.48 13.91 10.35
CA MET A 384 3.40 13.40 9.35
C MET A 384 2.80 13.65 7.96
N ALA A 385 3.67 13.94 6.98
CA ALA A 385 3.30 14.16 5.59
C ALA A 385 4.08 13.20 4.70
N TRP A 386 3.37 12.44 3.89
CA TRP A 386 3.96 11.42 3.01
C TRP A 386 3.66 11.75 1.56
N LYS A 387 4.70 12.07 0.79
CA LYS A 387 4.61 12.41 -0.63
C LYS A 387 4.42 11.19 -1.53
N LEU A 388 4.74 10.00 -1.03
CA LEU A 388 4.72 8.75 -1.79
C LEU A 388 3.97 7.69 -0.98
N VAL A 389 2.67 7.57 -1.18
CA VAL A 389 1.82 6.51 -0.60
C VAL A 389 1.69 5.35 -1.59
N GLU A 390 1.11 5.58 -2.76
CA GLU A 390 1.14 4.66 -3.90
C GLU A 390 2.20 5.13 -4.90
N SER A 391 3.00 4.21 -5.45
CA SER A 391 4.04 4.60 -6.43
C SER A 391 3.47 5.07 -7.76
N VAL A 392 2.26 4.63 -8.11
CA VAL A 392 1.54 5.01 -9.32
C VAL A 392 0.08 5.18 -8.97
N VAL A 393 -0.48 6.35 -9.28
CA VAL A 393 -1.92 6.61 -9.19
C VAL A 393 -2.74 5.59 -9.99
N LYS A 394 -3.98 5.38 -9.60
CA LYS A 394 -4.86 4.40 -10.26
C LYS A 394 -5.68 5.02 -11.40
N GLU A 395 -5.12 6.01 -12.08
CA GLU A 395 -5.74 6.70 -13.21
C GLU A 395 -5.95 5.77 -14.42
N PRO A 396 -6.93 6.08 -15.29
CA PRO A 396 -7.05 5.44 -16.59
C PRO A 396 -5.72 5.39 -17.34
N GLY A 397 -5.40 4.23 -17.91
CA GLY A 397 -4.14 4.02 -18.65
C GLY A 397 -2.89 3.85 -17.79
N LYS A 398 -2.99 3.88 -16.44
CA LYS A 398 -1.83 3.74 -15.52
C LYS A 398 -1.96 2.55 -14.56
N VAL A 399 -2.84 1.62 -14.86
CA VAL A 399 -3.14 0.47 -14.00
C VAL A 399 -2.69 -0.85 -14.63
N TRP A 400 -2.59 -1.89 -13.81
CA TRP A 400 -2.28 -3.28 -14.17
C TRP A 400 -1.15 -3.42 -15.21
N LYS A 401 -1.48 -3.86 -16.47
CA LYS A 401 -0.51 -4.14 -17.53
C LYS A 401 0.12 -2.89 -18.15
N SER A 402 -0.49 -1.72 -17.91
CA SER A 402 0.05 -0.43 -18.36
C SER A 402 1.21 0.09 -17.50
N LYS A 403 1.44 -0.53 -16.32
CA LYS A 403 2.58 -0.22 -15.45
C LYS A 403 3.90 -0.76 -16.01
N MET A 404 5.00 -0.49 -15.33
CA MET A 404 6.34 -0.97 -15.68
C MET A 404 6.34 -2.51 -15.83
N PRO A 405 6.80 -3.09 -16.95
CA PRO A 405 6.99 -4.54 -17.06
C PRO A 405 8.07 -5.03 -16.08
N HIS A 406 8.01 -6.31 -15.73
CA HIS A 406 8.98 -6.90 -14.81
C HIS A 406 10.41 -7.01 -15.36
N GLN A 407 10.58 -6.83 -16.66
CA GLN A 407 11.87 -6.85 -17.34
C GLN A 407 11.94 -5.69 -18.33
N ILE A 408 13.13 -5.15 -18.53
CA ILE A 408 13.41 -4.18 -19.60
C ILE A 408 13.79 -4.99 -20.85
N PRO A 409 13.16 -4.74 -22.00
CA PRO A 409 13.57 -5.37 -23.26
C PRO A 409 15.04 -5.14 -23.55
N GLY A 410 15.78 -6.21 -23.91
CA GLY A 410 17.17 -6.14 -24.27
C GLY A 410 18.17 -6.06 -23.11
N ILE A 411 17.72 -6.22 -21.84
CA ILE A 411 18.63 -6.29 -20.69
C ILE A 411 18.38 -7.58 -19.92
N ASP A 412 19.32 -8.49 -19.95
CA ASP A 412 19.27 -9.76 -19.23
C ASP A 412 19.69 -9.62 -17.77
N GLY A 413 19.06 -10.41 -16.90
CA GLY A 413 19.37 -10.45 -15.48
C GLY A 413 18.82 -9.29 -14.66
N LEU A 414 17.98 -8.40 -15.25
CA LEU A 414 17.38 -7.26 -14.57
C LEU A 414 15.87 -7.40 -14.46
N PHE A 415 15.37 -7.35 -13.22
CA PHE A 415 13.96 -7.50 -12.92
C PHE A 415 13.45 -6.37 -12.03
N PHE A 416 12.16 -6.05 -12.15
CA PHE A 416 11.48 -5.02 -11.36
C PHE A 416 10.26 -5.60 -10.65
N VAL A 417 10.10 -5.26 -9.38
CA VAL A 417 8.95 -5.65 -8.56
C VAL A 417 8.45 -4.47 -7.73
N GLY A 418 7.26 -4.59 -7.20
CA GLY A 418 6.63 -3.54 -6.40
C GLY A 418 5.35 -3.00 -7.05
N ASP A 419 4.69 -2.06 -6.39
CA ASP A 419 3.42 -1.50 -6.81
C ASP A 419 3.49 -0.63 -8.09
N SER A 420 4.70 -0.19 -8.48
CA SER A 420 4.95 0.51 -9.75
C SER A 420 5.06 -0.41 -10.97
N THR A 421 5.09 -1.73 -10.77
CA THR A 421 5.24 -2.72 -11.84
C THR A 421 3.94 -3.45 -12.11
N VAL A 422 3.89 -4.23 -13.22
CA VAL A 422 2.71 -5.01 -13.61
C VAL A 422 2.15 -5.79 -12.42
N SER A 423 1.04 -5.31 -11.91
CA SER A 423 0.27 -5.88 -10.80
C SER A 423 -1.04 -5.10 -10.67
N TYR A 424 -2.02 -5.68 -10.02
CA TYR A 424 -3.23 -4.97 -9.59
C TYR A 424 -3.35 -5.03 -8.07
N GLY A 425 -4.28 -4.25 -7.53
CA GLY A 425 -4.49 -4.12 -6.09
C GLY A 425 -3.87 -2.85 -5.52
N ILE A 426 -3.87 -2.73 -4.19
CA ILE A 426 -3.56 -1.53 -3.44
C ILE A 426 -2.38 -1.81 -2.52
N GLY A 427 -1.46 -0.86 -2.38
CA GLY A 427 -0.38 -0.87 -1.40
C GLY A 427 0.44 -2.16 -1.37
N THR A 428 0.51 -2.76 -0.18
CA THR A 428 1.25 -4.01 0.08
C THR A 428 0.79 -5.18 -0.76
N ASP A 429 -0.50 -5.22 -1.07
CA ASP A 429 -1.10 -6.29 -1.86
C ASP A 429 -0.66 -6.22 -3.33
N SER A 430 -0.65 -5.01 -3.91
CA SER A 430 -0.11 -4.78 -5.26
C SER A 430 1.39 -5.15 -5.33
N ALA A 431 2.17 -4.78 -4.31
CA ALA A 431 3.59 -5.09 -4.25
C ALA A 431 3.86 -6.61 -4.17
N ALA A 432 3.11 -7.33 -3.32
CA ALA A 432 3.21 -8.78 -3.21
C ALA A 432 2.72 -9.50 -4.48
N HIS A 433 1.63 -9.02 -5.10
CA HIS A 433 1.13 -9.57 -6.36
C HIS A 433 2.15 -9.41 -7.49
N SER A 434 2.85 -8.26 -7.57
CA SER A 434 3.97 -8.08 -8.49
C SER A 434 5.06 -9.14 -8.30
N SER A 435 5.40 -9.45 -7.05
CA SER A 435 6.40 -10.47 -6.72
C SER A 435 5.97 -11.87 -7.15
N ILE A 436 4.69 -12.21 -6.97
CA ILE A 436 4.11 -13.49 -7.43
C ILE A 436 4.24 -13.63 -8.95
N LEU A 437 3.99 -12.54 -9.69
CA LEU A 437 4.07 -12.55 -11.16
C LEU A 437 5.50 -12.53 -11.68
N CYS A 438 6.45 -11.92 -10.96
CA CYS A 438 7.84 -11.78 -11.38
C CYS A 438 8.69 -13.01 -11.03
N SER A 439 8.49 -13.63 -9.87
CA SER A 439 9.34 -14.75 -9.41
C SER A 439 9.47 -15.88 -10.43
N PRO A 440 8.42 -16.36 -11.14
CA PRO A 440 8.57 -17.37 -12.16
C PRO A 440 9.45 -16.95 -13.35
N LYS A 441 9.47 -15.64 -13.68
CA LYS A 441 10.32 -15.10 -14.76
C LYS A 441 11.79 -15.12 -14.36
N ILE A 442 12.08 -14.78 -13.08
CA ILE A 442 13.43 -14.88 -12.52
C ILE A 442 13.90 -16.34 -12.52
N GLU A 443 13.04 -17.27 -12.09
CA GLU A 443 13.33 -18.72 -12.11
C GLU A 443 13.64 -19.24 -13.51
N SER A 444 12.89 -18.79 -14.52
CA SER A 444 13.14 -19.15 -15.91
C SER A 444 14.49 -18.64 -16.40
N PHE A 445 14.84 -17.40 -16.07
CA PHE A 445 16.15 -16.81 -16.41
C PHE A 445 17.32 -17.55 -15.75
N LEU A 446 17.18 -17.96 -14.49
CA LEU A 446 18.26 -18.64 -13.76
C LEU A 446 18.53 -20.08 -14.26
N LYS A 447 17.61 -20.66 -15.05
CA LYS A 447 17.73 -22.00 -15.66
C LYS A 447 18.27 -21.94 -17.09
N SER A 448 18.25 -20.77 -17.73
CA SER A 448 18.80 -20.51 -19.08
C SER A 448 20.29 -20.21 -19.03
#